data_056a7287257ecb028729fb936e4e5a64
#
_entry.id   056a7287257ecb028729fb936e4e5a64
#
_cell.length_a   1.000
_cell.length_b   1.000
_cell.length_c   1.000
_cell.angle_alpha   90.00
_cell.angle_beta   90.00
_cell.angle_gamma   90.00
#
_symmetry.space_group_name_H-M   'P 1'
#
loop_
_entity.id
_entity.type
_entity.pdbx_description
1 polymer ?
#
loop_
_entity_poly.entity_id
_entity_poly.type
_entity_poly.pdbx_seq_one_letter_code
_entity_poly.pdbx_strand_id
1 'polypeptide(L)'
;MKITVVGTGYVGLVSGACLAEVGNDVLCLDVNPEKIRILKEGGIPIHEPGLDQIVARNVASGRLNFTTDIEAAVRHGTIQFIAVGTPPDEDGSADLQYVLAAARNIGRHMADYKVVVDKSTVPVGTADRVREAIAAELKIRGVEIPYGVVSNPEFLKEGAAVEDFMRPDRIVVGAEDEQAIHLMRALYAPFQRNHERLMVMDVRSAELTKYAANAMLATRISFMNELALLAEKLGADIEQVRQGIGSDPRIGWHFLYAGCGYGGSCFPKDVKALIKTAADAGQHLKVLTAVEDANDAQKEVLVAKTVARFGEDLRGKHFAVWGLAFKPNTDDMREAAARVVIGELFERGATVCAYDPVAMVEARRIFGDDARLSYAERPMQALENADALIIVTEWKEFRSPDFDAIKAKLKSPVMIDGRNMYAPELPRAAGLEYYGIGRKSA
;
A
#
# COMPACT_ATOMS: atom_id res chain seq x y z
N MET A 1 -25.12 -4.27 -13.65
CA MET A 1 -25.18 -2.80 -13.84
C MET A 1 -24.12 -2.38 -14.84
N LYS A 2 -24.24 -1.17 -15.43
CA LYS A 2 -23.18 -0.57 -16.25
C LYS A 2 -22.32 0.33 -15.40
N ILE A 3 -21.02 0.08 -15.39
CA ILE A 3 -20.06 0.74 -14.50
C ILE A 3 -18.88 1.24 -15.32
N THR A 4 -18.45 2.45 -15.06
CA THR A 4 -17.17 2.96 -15.55
C THR A 4 -16.21 3.12 -14.39
N VAL A 5 -14.97 2.71 -14.58
CA VAL A 5 -13.88 2.93 -13.63
C VAL A 5 -12.81 3.79 -14.28
N VAL A 6 -12.62 4.99 -13.76
CA VAL A 6 -11.64 5.97 -14.25
C VAL A 6 -10.33 5.78 -13.49
N GLY A 7 -9.30 5.35 -14.19
CA GLY A 7 -8.00 4.93 -13.66
C GLY A 7 -7.84 3.40 -13.64
N THR A 8 -6.74 2.90 -14.21
CA THR A 8 -6.35 1.48 -14.18
C THR A 8 -5.09 1.25 -13.35
N GLY A 9 -4.91 2.08 -12.33
CA GLY A 9 -3.95 1.81 -11.26
C GLY A 9 -4.43 0.68 -10.36
N TYR A 10 -3.74 0.48 -9.25
CA TYR A 10 -4.01 -0.61 -8.32
C TYR A 10 -5.49 -0.70 -7.91
N VAL A 11 -6.02 0.39 -7.33
CA VAL A 11 -7.40 0.44 -6.84
C VAL A 11 -8.41 0.28 -7.97
N GLY A 12 -8.19 0.97 -9.09
CA GLY A 12 -9.15 0.96 -10.20
C GLY A 12 -9.23 -0.37 -10.91
N LEU A 13 -8.09 -1.00 -11.22
CA LEU A 13 -8.08 -2.29 -11.93
C LEU A 13 -8.65 -3.41 -11.06
N VAL A 14 -8.28 -3.47 -9.77
CA VAL A 14 -8.84 -4.46 -8.83
C VAL A 14 -10.34 -4.25 -8.69
N SER A 15 -10.80 -3.00 -8.47
CA SER A 15 -12.24 -2.70 -8.35
C SER A 15 -13.00 -3.07 -9.62
N GLY A 16 -12.51 -2.68 -10.79
CA GLY A 16 -13.15 -2.99 -12.07
C GLY A 16 -13.26 -4.49 -12.33
N ALA A 17 -12.18 -5.24 -12.10
CA ALA A 17 -12.16 -6.69 -12.27
C ALA A 17 -13.10 -7.41 -11.30
N CYS A 18 -13.09 -7.04 -10.02
CA CYS A 18 -13.96 -7.66 -9.01
C CYS A 18 -15.45 -7.29 -9.20
N LEU A 19 -15.76 -6.07 -9.67
CA LEU A 19 -17.12 -5.68 -10.02
C LEU A 19 -17.62 -6.45 -11.25
N ALA A 20 -16.76 -6.68 -12.25
CA ALA A 20 -17.10 -7.52 -13.41
C ALA A 20 -17.34 -8.99 -13.01
N GLU A 21 -16.56 -9.50 -12.04
CA GLU A 21 -16.65 -10.88 -11.55
C GLU A 21 -18.02 -11.22 -10.96
N VAL A 22 -18.70 -10.25 -10.37
CA VAL A 22 -20.06 -10.42 -9.83
C VAL A 22 -21.16 -10.09 -10.87
N GLY A 23 -20.81 -9.99 -12.15
CA GLY A 23 -21.76 -9.92 -13.24
C GLY A 23 -22.10 -8.51 -13.76
N ASN A 24 -21.36 -7.48 -13.35
CA ASN A 24 -21.53 -6.15 -13.90
C ASN A 24 -20.83 -6.01 -15.28
N ASP A 25 -21.33 -5.10 -16.11
CA ASP A 25 -20.72 -4.66 -17.38
C ASP A 25 -19.80 -3.46 -17.07
N VAL A 26 -18.50 -3.68 -17.08
CA VAL A 26 -17.48 -2.74 -16.60
C VAL A 26 -16.60 -2.26 -17.75
N LEU A 27 -16.48 -0.95 -17.89
CA LEU A 27 -15.53 -0.29 -18.78
C LEU A 27 -14.50 0.49 -17.96
N CYS A 28 -13.24 0.08 -18.01
CA CYS A 28 -12.14 0.78 -17.37
C CYS A 28 -11.52 1.77 -18.35
N LEU A 29 -11.39 3.01 -17.91
CA LEU A 29 -10.76 4.13 -18.63
C LEU A 29 -9.41 4.45 -18.02
N ASP A 30 -8.36 4.57 -18.83
CA ASP A 30 -7.11 5.21 -18.43
C ASP A 30 -6.61 6.12 -19.56
N VAL A 31 -6.01 7.25 -19.17
CA VAL A 31 -5.43 8.19 -20.14
C VAL A 31 -4.08 7.71 -20.68
N ASN A 32 -3.47 6.72 -20.05
CA ASN A 32 -2.21 6.13 -20.49
C ASN A 32 -2.48 5.02 -21.53
N PRO A 33 -2.15 5.26 -22.83
CA PRO A 33 -2.43 4.30 -23.88
C PRO A 33 -1.64 3.00 -23.73
N GLU A 34 -0.46 3.06 -23.15
CA GLU A 34 0.39 1.87 -22.94
C GLU A 34 -0.23 0.90 -21.92
N LYS A 35 -0.78 1.41 -20.81
CA LYS A 35 -1.52 0.57 -19.86
C LYS A 35 -2.71 -0.11 -20.51
N ILE A 36 -3.48 0.65 -21.31
CA ILE A 36 -4.65 0.11 -22.00
C ILE A 36 -4.23 -0.92 -23.07
N ARG A 37 -3.10 -0.70 -23.76
CA ARG A 37 -2.54 -1.68 -24.70
C ARG A 37 -2.20 -2.99 -23.99
N ILE A 38 -1.44 -2.92 -22.89
CA ILE A 38 -1.07 -4.10 -22.08
C ILE A 38 -2.32 -4.88 -21.64
N LEU A 39 -3.34 -4.18 -21.12
CA LEU A 39 -4.59 -4.81 -20.66
C LEU A 39 -5.39 -5.45 -21.79
N LYS A 40 -5.45 -4.84 -22.97
CA LYS A 40 -6.11 -5.40 -24.16
C LYS A 40 -5.38 -6.61 -24.73
N GLU A 41 -4.06 -6.69 -24.57
CA GLU A 41 -3.22 -7.81 -24.97
C GLU A 41 -3.22 -8.95 -23.93
N GLY A 42 -3.97 -8.81 -22.83
CA GLY A 42 -4.09 -9.82 -21.78
C GLY A 42 -3.01 -9.74 -20.69
N GLY A 43 -2.15 -8.71 -20.72
CA GLY A 43 -1.21 -8.42 -19.66
C GLY A 43 -1.85 -7.66 -18.49
N ILE A 44 -1.14 -7.60 -17.37
CA ILE A 44 -1.55 -6.84 -16.17
C ILE A 44 -0.41 -5.87 -15.80
N PRO A 45 -0.66 -4.55 -15.76
CA PRO A 45 0.39 -3.55 -15.49
C PRO A 45 0.71 -3.35 -14.00
N ILE A 46 0.22 -4.22 -13.13
CA ILE A 46 0.45 -4.20 -11.66
C ILE A 46 0.66 -5.64 -11.17
N HIS A 47 1.35 -5.79 -10.03
CA HIS A 47 1.47 -7.09 -9.38
C HIS A 47 0.42 -7.24 -8.27
N GLU A 48 -0.56 -8.14 -8.48
CA GLU A 48 -1.56 -8.49 -7.45
C GLU A 48 -1.96 -9.96 -7.61
N PRO A 49 -1.76 -10.81 -6.60
CA PRO A 49 -2.09 -12.22 -6.68
C PRO A 49 -3.55 -12.50 -7.07
N GLY A 50 -3.75 -13.31 -8.10
CA GLY A 50 -5.08 -13.75 -8.57
C GLY A 50 -5.84 -12.75 -9.44
N LEU A 51 -5.32 -11.54 -9.63
CA LEU A 51 -5.97 -10.52 -10.46
C LEU A 51 -5.96 -10.89 -11.95
N ASP A 52 -4.85 -11.46 -12.43
CA ASP A 52 -4.66 -11.92 -13.81
C ASP A 52 -5.78 -12.86 -14.27
N GLN A 53 -6.11 -13.84 -13.43
CA GLN A 53 -7.16 -14.84 -13.71
C GLN A 53 -8.55 -14.20 -13.77
N ILE A 54 -8.84 -13.24 -12.88
CA ILE A 54 -10.13 -12.54 -12.86
C ILE A 54 -10.26 -11.65 -14.08
N VAL A 55 -9.23 -10.90 -14.44
CA VAL A 55 -9.21 -10.04 -15.62
C VAL A 55 -9.42 -10.87 -16.89
N ALA A 56 -8.60 -11.92 -17.08
CA ALA A 56 -8.70 -12.78 -18.28
C ALA A 56 -10.09 -13.38 -18.45
N ARG A 57 -10.68 -13.92 -17.39
CA ARG A 57 -12.01 -14.54 -17.40
C ARG A 57 -13.11 -13.53 -17.74
N ASN A 58 -13.05 -12.32 -17.19
CA ASN A 58 -14.06 -11.30 -17.39
C ASN A 58 -13.92 -10.58 -18.75
N VAL A 59 -12.71 -10.43 -19.26
CA VAL A 59 -12.48 -9.98 -20.64
C VAL A 59 -13.04 -11.00 -21.63
N ALA A 60 -12.73 -12.29 -21.46
CA ALA A 60 -13.24 -13.36 -22.32
C ALA A 60 -14.77 -13.44 -22.33
N SER A 61 -15.44 -13.11 -21.23
CA SER A 61 -16.91 -13.09 -21.13
C SER A 61 -17.54 -11.78 -21.60
N GLY A 62 -16.76 -10.78 -22.02
CA GLY A 62 -17.22 -9.46 -22.46
C GLY A 62 -17.69 -8.53 -21.34
N ARG A 63 -17.56 -8.92 -20.07
CA ARG A 63 -17.98 -8.11 -18.92
C ARG A 63 -16.96 -7.05 -18.50
N LEU A 64 -15.69 -7.21 -18.87
CA LEU A 64 -14.63 -6.24 -18.55
C LEU A 64 -13.97 -5.78 -19.85
N ASN A 65 -13.97 -4.47 -20.06
CA ASN A 65 -13.39 -3.84 -21.23
C ASN A 65 -12.50 -2.65 -20.84
N PHE A 66 -11.62 -2.22 -21.75
CA PHE A 66 -10.65 -1.15 -21.50
C PHE A 66 -10.65 -0.14 -22.62
N THR A 67 -10.54 1.16 -22.30
CA THR A 67 -10.55 2.23 -23.28
C THR A 67 -9.70 3.43 -22.88
N THR A 68 -9.28 4.21 -23.86
CA THR A 68 -8.74 5.58 -23.67
C THR A 68 -9.77 6.64 -24.07
N ASP A 69 -10.93 6.24 -24.58
CA ASP A 69 -12.00 7.12 -25.03
C ASP A 69 -12.86 7.58 -23.83
N ILE A 70 -12.66 8.84 -23.44
CA ILE A 70 -13.33 9.45 -22.29
C ILE A 70 -14.84 9.55 -22.51
N GLU A 71 -15.29 9.98 -23.70
CA GLU A 71 -16.71 10.15 -24.00
C GLU A 71 -17.45 8.80 -23.96
N ALA A 72 -16.90 7.79 -24.64
CA ALA A 72 -17.44 6.43 -24.60
C ALA A 72 -17.54 5.88 -23.18
N ALA A 73 -16.50 6.10 -22.36
CA ALA A 73 -16.46 5.65 -20.98
C ALA A 73 -17.51 6.33 -20.11
N VAL A 74 -17.66 7.66 -20.20
CA VAL A 74 -18.68 8.40 -19.43
C VAL A 74 -20.10 7.99 -19.84
N ARG A 75 -20.34 7.78 -21.12
CA ARG A 75 -21.65 7.34 -21.63
C ARG A 75 -22.01 5.90 -21.22
N HIS A 76 -21.00 5.03 -21.04
CA HIS A 76 -21.20 3.63 -20.70
C HIS A 76 -21.83 3.44 -19.31
N GLY A 77 -21.19 3.96 -18.26
CA GLY A 77 -21.56 3.67 -16.87
C GLY A 77 -22.62 4.61 -16.31
N THR A 78 -23.62 4.08 -15.64
CA THR A 78 -24.48 4.84 -14.74
C THR A 78 -23.72 5.17 -13.45
N ILE A 79 -22.88 4.25 -12.98
CA ILE A 79 -21.99 4.45 -11.83
C ILE A 79 -20.57 4.71 -12.36
N GLN A 80 -20.00 5.83 -11.98
CA GLN A 80 -18.70 6.33 -12.42
C GLN A 80 -17.73 6.34 -11.23
N PHE A 81 -16.87 5.34 -11.13
CA PHE A 81 -15.83 5.32 -10.11
C PHE A 81 -14.63 6.17 -10.53
N ILE A 82 -14.23 7.12 -9.71
CA ILE A 82 -12.97 7.82 -9.79
C ILE A 82 -11.95 7.09 -8.92
N ALA A 83 -11.03 6.37 -9.58
CA ALA A 83 -10.00 5.55 -8.94
C ALA A 83 -8.60 5.92 -9.47
N VAL A 84 -8.35 7.22 -9.56
CA VAL A 84 -7.09 7.80 -10.02
C VAL A 84 -6.11 8.02 -8.88
N GLY A 85 -4.81 8.14 -9.21
CA GLY A 85 -3.78 8.43 -8.21
C GLY A 85 -3.98 9.81 -7.56
N THR A 86 -3.66 9.88 -6.28
CA THR A 86 -3.59 11.11 -5.48
C THR A 86 -2.20 11.20 -4.86
N PRO A 87 -1.15 11.50 -5.67
CA PRO A 87 0.21 11.61 -5.14
C PRO A 87 0.30 12.74 -4.12
N PRO A 88 1.26 12.68 -3.20
CA PRO A 88 1.51 13.80 -2.30
C PRO A 88 2.05 14.99 -3.09
N ASP A 89 1.58 16.19 -2.76
CA ASP A 89 2.15 17.45 -3.19
C ASP A 89 3.38 17.80 -2.33
N GLU A 90 4.15 18.82 -2.71
CA GLU A 90 5.36 19.25 -2.00
C GLU A 90 5.11 19.62 -0.52
N ASP A 91 3.90 20.13 -0.22
CA ASP A 91 3.50 20.51 1.14
C ASP A 91 2.88 19.35 1.96
N GLY A 92 2.89 18.12 1.42
CA GLY A 92 2.30 16.92 2.04
C GLY A 92 0.81 16.76 1.84
N SER A 93 0.12 17.70 1.18
CA SER A 93 -1.28 17.55 0.79
C SER A 93 -1.45 16.50 -0.32
N ALA A 94 -2.68 16.02 -0.54
CA ALA A 94 -2.97 15.14 -1.68
C ALA A 94 -3.24 15.99 -2.93
N ASP A 95 -2.54 15.72 -4.02
CA ASP A 95 -2.81 16.34 -5.32
C ASP A 95 -4.13 15.81 -5.90
N LEU A 96 -5.10 16.69 -6.05
CA LEU A 96 -6.45 16.38 -6.55
C LEU A 96 -6.64 16.66 -8.04
N GLN A 97 -5.61 17.09 -8.76
CA GLN A 97 -5.74 17.48 -10.17
C GLN A 97 -6.37 16.38 -11.03
N TYR A 98 -6.00 15.11 -10.81
CA TYR A 98 -6.52 13.98 -11.56
C TYR A 98 -7.98 13.65 -11.19
N VAL A 99 -8.34 13.76 -9.92
CA VAL A 99 -9.72 13.58 -9.44
C VAL A 99 -10.63 14.63 -10.05
N LEU A 100 -10.23 15.89 -10.00
CA LEU A 100 -11.02 17.00 -10.56
C LEU A 100 -11.06 16.97 -12.09
N ALA A 101 -10.01 16.51 -12.78
CA ALA A 101 -10.02 16.30 -14.21
C ALA A 101 -11.02 15.21 -14.61
N ALA A 102 -11.07 14.09 -13.87
CA ALA A 102 -12.08 13.03 -14.07
C ALA A 102 -13.50 13.57 -13.85
N ALA A 103 -13.73 14.34 -12.79
CA ALA A 103 -15.02 14.95 -12.50
C ALA A 103 -15.47 15.89 -13.64
N ARG A 104 -14.58 16.78 -14.14
CA ARG A 104 -14.88 17.65 -15.30
C ARG A 104 -15.22 16.84 -16.54
N ASN A 105 -14.48 15.77 -16.84
CA ASN A 105 -14.75 14.93 -17.98
C ASN A 105 -16.12 14.25 -17.86
N ILE A 106 -16.53 13.81 -16.68
CA ILE A 106 -17.87 13.29 -16.44
C ILE A 106 -18.90 14.40 -16.73
N GLY A 107 -18.74 15.60 -16.19
CA GLY A 107 -19.65 16.74 -16.45
C GLY A 107 -19.74 17.12 -17.92
N ARG A 108 -18.63 17.01 -18.69
CA ARG A 108 -18.60 17.32 -20.14
C ARG A 108 -19.39 16.34 -20.98
N HIS A 109 -19.39 15.05 -20.63
CA HIS A 109 -19.88 14.00 -21.52
C HIS A 109 -21.13 13.27 -21.01
N MET A 110 -21.54 13.47 -19.74
CA MET A 110 -22.76 12.85 -19.23
C MET A 110 -24.00 13.38 -19.95
N ALA A 111 -24.94 12.45 -20.24
CA ALA A 111 -26.19 12.75 -20.93
C ALA A 111 -27.43 12.37 -20.11
N ASP A 112 -27.23 11.62 -19.05
CA ASP A 112 -28.26 11.08 -18.16
C ASP A 112 -27.74 11.08 -16.71
N TYR A 113 -28.58 10.67 -15.76
CA TYR A 113 -28.22 10.57 -14.34
C TYR A 113 -26.98 9.71 -14.13
N LYS A 114 -26.04 10.21 -13.34
CA LYS A 114 -24.84 9.49 -12.95
C LYS A 114 -24.66 9.51 -11.42
N VAL A 115 -24.16 8.39 -10.89
CA VAL A 115 -23.58 8.34 -9.56
C VAL A 115 -22.07 8.42 -9.71
N VAL A 116 -21.48 9.51 -9.27
CA VAL A 116 -20.02 9.75 -9.30
C VAL A 116 -19.43 9.36 -7.96
N VAL A 117 -18.55 8.37 -7.97
CA VAL A 117 -18.05 7.71 -6.78
C VAL A 117 -16.57 7.97 -6.62
N ASP A 118 -16.18 8.75 -5.62
CA ASP A 118 -14.78 8.90 -5.23
C ASP A 118 -14.31 7.63 -4.51
N LYS A 119 -13.54 6.82 -5.23
CA LYS A 119 -12.87 5.62 -4.71
C LYS A 119 -11.44 5.92 -4.29
N SER A 120 -10.81 6.91 -4.89
CA SER A 120 -9.49 7.40 -4.51
C SER A 120 -9.48 7.88 -3.06
N THR A 121 -8.36 7.72 -2.37
CA THR A 121 -8.16 8.29 -1.03
C THR A 121 -7.95 9.80 -1.16
N VAL A 122 -8.90 10.56 -0.66
CA VAL A 122 -8.98 12.02 -0.85
C VAL A 122 -9.25 12.75 0.48
N PRO A 123 -8.75 13.98 0.67
CA PRO A 123 -9.02 14.80 1.85
C PRO A 123 -10.51 15.11 2.02
N VAL A 124 -10.91 15.38 3.27
CA VAL A 124 -12.27 15.80 3.61
C VAL A 124 -12.63 17.06 2.83
N GLY A 125 -13.82 17.06 2.22
CA GLY A 125 -14.31 18.15 1.36
C GLY A 125 -14.03 17.95 -0.13
N THR A 126 -13.40 16.86 -0.54
CA THR A 126 -13.12 16.58 -1.96
C THR A 126 -14.40 16.33 -2.75
N ALA A 127 -15.39 15.67 -2.19
CA ALA A 127 -16.67 15.44 -2.86
C ALA A 127 -17.40 16.77 -3.18
N ASP A 128 -17.27 17.79 -2.35
CA ASP A 128 -17.80 19.13 -2.64
C ASP A 128 -17.11 19.72 -3.88
N ARG A 129 -15.78 19.62 -3.98
CA ARG A 129 -15.00 20.06 -5.14
C ARG A 129 -15.34 19.26 -6.42
N VAL A 130 -15.58 17.98 -6.29
CA VAL A 130 -16.05 17.11 -7.40
C VAL A 130 -17.43 17.59 -7.87
N ARG A 131 -18.36 17.86 -6.96
CA ARG A 131 -19.69 18.39 -7.27
C ARG A 131 -19.60 19.73 -8.00
N GLU A 132 -18.77 20.65 -7.51
CA GLU A 132 -18.53 21.94 -8.15
C GLU A 132 -17.94 21.80 -9.56
N ALA A 133 -16.97 20.89 -9.75
CA ALA A 133 -16.35 20.65 -11.04
C ALA A 133 -17.35 20.13 -12.08
N ILE A 134 -18.23 19.22 -11.70
CA ILE A 134 -19.30 18.70 -12.57
C ILE A 134 -20.31 19.80 -12.87
N ALA A 135 -20.79 20.53 -11.85
CA ALA A 135 -21.77 21.61 -12.01
C ALA A 135 -21.26 22.71 -12.96
N ALA A 136 -19.97 23.07 -12.87
CA ALA A 136 -19.36 24.04 -13.76
C ALA A 136 -19.42 23.61 -15.24
N GLU A 137 -19.12 22.34 -15.54
CA GLU A 137 -19.17 21.83 -16.92
C GLU A 137 -20.61 21.73 -17.44
N LEU A 138 -21.58 21.31 -16.62
CA LEU A 138 -23.00 21.30 -16.99
C LEU A 138 -23.52 22.72 -17.30
N LYS A 139 -23.10 23.70 -16.49
CA LYS A 139 -23.43 25.12 -16.72
C LYS A 139 -22.85 25.64 -18.04
N ILE A 140 -21.58 25.29 -18.35
CA ILE A 140 -20.96 25.66 -19.66
C ILE A 140 -21.76 25.07 -20.81
N ARG A 141 -22.27 23.84 -20.67
CA ARG A 141 -23.09 23.16 -21.68
C ARG A 141 -24.53 23.70 -21.75
N GLY A 142 -24.98 24.46 -20.77
CA GLY A 142 -26.37 24.96 -20.69
C GLY A 142 -27.39 23.86 -20.46
N VAL A 143 -27.04 22.80 -19.74
CA VAL A 143 -27.91 21.64 -19.44
C VAL A 143 -28.04 21.43 -17.94
N GLU A 144 -29.19 20.90 -17.53
CA GLU A 144 -29.47 20.46 -16.16
C GLU A 144 -29.65 18.94 -16.16
N ILE A 145 -28.63 18.23 -15.71
CA ILE A 145 -28.65 16.78 -15.58
C ILE A 145 -28.41 16.44 -14.11
N PRO A 146 -29.31 15.71 -13.45
CA PRO A 146 -29.12 15.33 -12.05
C PRO A 146 -27.98 14.31 -11.89
N TYR A 147 -27.29 14.34 -10.76
CA TYR A 147 -26.21 13.41 -10.41
C TYR A 147 -26.05 13.34 -8.88
N GLY A 148 -25.59 12.18 -8.41
CA GLY A 148 -25.16 11.99 -7.02
C GLY A 148 -23.65 11.92 -6.92
N VAL A 149 -23.07 12.52 -5.88
CA VAL A 149 -21.64 12.37 -5.53
C VAL A 149 -21.52 11.54 -4.27
N VAL A 150 -20.72 10.49 -4.33
CA VAL A 150 -20.52 9.50 -3.28
C VAL A 150 -19.06 9.40 -2.93
N SER A 151 -18.73 9.38 -1.63
CA SER A 151 -17.42 8.95 -1.14
C SER A 151 -17.48 7.47 -0.79
N ASN A 152 -16.66 6.67 -1.44
CA ASN A 152 -16.58 5.23 -1.19
C ASN A 152 -15.13 4.80 -1.04
N PRO A 153 -14.50 5.15 0.09
CA PRO A 153 -13.09 4.85 0.30
C PRO A 153 -12.82 3.35 0.25
N GLU A 154 -11.66 2.97 -0.23
CA GLU A 154 -11.21 1.60 -0.29
C GLU A 154 -10.39 1.24 0.97
N PHE A 155 -10.39 -0.04 1.34
CA PHE A 155 -9.59 -0.59 2.44
C PHE A 155 -8.79 -1.82 1.95
N LEU A 156 -8.36 -1.78 0.70
CA LEU A 156 -7.63 -2.84 0.05
C LEU A 156 -6.18 -2.88 0.54
N LYS A 157 -5.68 -4.08 0.75
CA LYS A 157 -4.26 -4.32 1.06
C LYS A 157 -3.56 -4.82 -0.20
N GLU A 158 -2.56 -4.10 -0.69
CA GLU A 158 -1.71 -4.60 -1.76
C GLU A 158 -1.23 -6.01 -1.45
N GLY A 159 -1.27 -6.92 -2.43
CA GLY A 159 -0.97 -8.34 -2.25
C GLY A 159 -2.10 -9.20 -1.69
N ALA A 160 -3.25 -8.61 -1.32
CA ALA A 160 -4.48 -9.29 -0.89
C ALA A 160 -5.74 -8.53 -1.31
N ALA A 161 -5.65 -7.59 -2.24
CA ALA A 161 -6.74 -6.68 -2.58
C ALA A 161 -7.91 -7.37 -3.25
N VAL A 162 -7.67 -8.40 -4.05
CA VAL A 162 -8.74 -9.20 -4.65
C VAL A 162 -9.58 -9.86 -3.55
N GLU A 163 -8.95 -10.46 -2.56
CA GLU A 163 -9.66 -11.09 -1.45
C GLU A 163 -10.40 -10.06 -0.60
N ASP A 164 -9.75 -8.94 -0.26
CA ASP A 164 -10.35 -7.84 0.51
C ASP A 164 -11.57 -7.24 -0.20
N PHE A 165 -11.53 -7.12 -1.54
CA PHE A 165 -12.66 -6.61 -2.32
C PHE A 165 -13.81 -7.61 -2.39
N MET A 166 -13.50 -8.90 -2.63
CA MET A 166 -14.51 -9.96 -2.76
C MET A 166 -15.14 -10.35 -1.41
N ARG A 167 -14.42 -10.14 -0.30
CA ARG A 167 -14.85 -10.46 1.06
C ARG A 167 -14.53 -9.31 2.03
N PRO A 168 -15.11 -8.12 1.82
CA PRO A 168 -14.77 -6.96 2.63
C PRO A 168 -15.22 -7.14 4.08
N ASP A 169 -14.40 -6.67 5.03
CA ASP A 169 -14.81 -6.57 6.43
C ASP A 169 -15.89 -5.51 6.61
N ARG A 170 -15.83 -4.43 5.84
CA ARG A 170 -16.77 -3.31 5.79
C ARG A 170 -16.75 -2.61 4.44
N ILE A 171 -17.85 -1.98 4.09
CA ILE A 171 -17.99 -1.11 2.91
C ILE A 171 -18.53 0.22 3.42
N VAL A 172 -17.77 1.30 3.26
CA VAL A 172 -18.17 2.65 3.69
C VAL A 172 -18.69 3.41 2.47
N VAL A 173 -19.89 3.99 2.60
CA VAL A 173 -20.54 4.81 1.59
C VAL A 173 -20.99 6.11 2.23
N GLY A 174 -20.32 7.21 1.86
CA GLY A 174 -20.73 8.55 2.21
C GLY A 174 -21.60 9.12 1.10
N ALA A 175 -22.88 9.36 1.37
CA ALA A 175 -23.81 9.88 0.38
C ALA A 175 -24.99 10.58 1.04
N GLU A 176 -25.55 11.56 0.34
CA GLU A 176 -26.72 12.34 0.75
C GLU A 176 -27.92 12.08 -0.18
N ASP A 177 -27.67 11.65 -1.42
CA ASP A 177 -28.68 11.34 -2.44
C ASP A 177 -29.21 9.93 -2.25
N GLU A 178 -30.51 9.79 -1.97
CA GLU A 178 -31.17 8.49 -1.75
C GLU A 178 -31.08 7.57 -2.98
N GLN A 179 -31.14 8.11 -4.20
CA GLN A 179 -31.00 7.30 -5.41
C GLN A 179 -29.59 6.73 -5.53
N ALA A 180 -28.57 7.53 -5.22
CA ALA A 180 -27.20 7.07 -5.17
C ALA A 180 -27.00 5.98 -4.08
N ILE A 181 -27.57 6.17 -2.89
CA ILE A 181 -27.52 5.19 -1.79
C ILE A 181 -28.14 3.86 -2.24
N HIS A 182 -29.31 3.89 -2.89
CA HIS A 182 -29.98 2.67 -3.38
C HIS A 182 -29.13 1.94 -4.43
N LEU A 183 -28.53 2.66 -5.39
CA LEU A 183 -27.64 2.08 -6.39
C LEU A 183 -26.38 1.47 -5.77
N MET A 184 -25.77 2.14 -4.79
CA MET A 184 -24.61 1.62 -4.09
C MET A 184 -24.94 0.37 -3.23
N ARG A 185 -26.10 0.35 -2.57
CA ARG A 185 -26.59 -0.86 -1.87
C ARG A 185 -26.78 -2.03 -2.82
N ALA A 186 -27.42 -1.81 -3.97
CA ALA A 186 -27.63 -2.84 -4.98
C ALA A 186 -26.31 -3.32 -5.60
N LEU A 187 -25.36 -2.41 -5.84
CA LEU A 187 -24.02 -2.74 -6.36
C LEU A 187 -23.24 -3.65 -5.43
N TYR A 188 -23.25 -3.34 -4.12
CA TYR A 188 -22.48 -4.07 -3.11
C TYR A 188 -23.22 -5.27 -2.49
N ALA A 189 -24.48 -5.50 -2.84
CA ALA A 189 -25.26 -6.65 -2.32
C ALA A 189 -24.57 -8.01 -2.52
N PRO A 190 -23.92 -8.32 -3.68
CA PRO A 190 -23.24 -9.61 -3.87
C PRO A 190 -22.07 -9.87 -2.91
N PHE A 191 -21.50 -8.82 -2.32
CA PHE A 191 -20.33 -8.91 -1.43
C PHE A 191 -20.72 -9.08 0.05
N GLN A 192 -22.03 -9.09 0.38
CA GLN A 192 -22.58 -9.11 1.74
C GLN A 192 -23.35 -10.42 2.00
N ARG A 193 -22.64 -11.56 2.05
CA ARG A 193 -23.31 -12.87 2.09
C ARG A 193 -23.99 -13.22 3.42
N ASN A 194 -23.42 -12.82 4.56
CA ASN A 194 -23.85 -13.31 5.87
C ASN A 194 -24.50 -12.22 6.75
N HIS A 195 -24.11 -10.98 6.58
CA HIS A 195 -24.64 -9.82 7.31
C HIS A 195 -24.36 -8.54 6.53
N GLU A 196 -25.08 -7.49 6.87
CA GLU A 196 -24.86 -6.18 6.24
C GLU A 196 -23.50 -5.62 6.67
N ARG A 197 -22.64 -5.36 5.68
CA ARG A 197 -21.30 -4.78 5.85
C ARG A 197 -21.21 -3.34 5.34
N LEU A 198 -22.27 -2.91 4.65
CA LEU A 198 -22.36 -1.58 4.07
C LEU A 198 -22.82 -0.58 5.13
N MET A 199 -21.97 0.39 5.39
CA MET A 199 -22.20 1.48 6.32
C MET A 199 -22.43 2.76 5.53
N VAL A 200 -23.65 3.30 5.60
CA VAL A 200 -24.00 4.59 5.01
C VAL A 200 -23.81 5.68 6.04
N MET A 201 -23.14 6.74 5.67
CA MET A 201 -22.87 7.91 6.51
C MET A 201 -22.82 9.18 5.66
N ASP A 202 -22.65 10.34 6.27
CA ASP A 202 -22.38 11.57 5.52
C ASP A 202 -21.02 11.52 4.79
N VAL A 203 -20.92 12.30 3.73
CA VAL A 203 -19.77 12.26 2.81
C VAL A 203 -18.46 12.58 3.54
N ARG A 204 -18.43 13.63 4.38
CA ARG A 204 -17.21 14.07 5.08
C ARG A 204 -16.74 13.06 6.11
N SER A 205 -17.67 12.40 6.81
CA SER A 205 -17.33 11.29 7.73
C SER A 205 -16.75 10.09 6.98
N ALA A 206 -17.24 9.77 5.78
CA ALA A 206 -16.69 8.70 4.97
C ALA A 206 -15.27 9.01 4.50
N GLU A 207 -15.02 10.24 4.00
CA GLU A 207 -13.68 10.70 3.62
C GLU A 207 -12.71 10.62 4.81
N LEU A 208 -13.10 11.13 5.99
CA LEU A 208 -12.26 11.10 7.19
C LEU A 208 -11.99 9.68 7.68
N THR A 209 -12.97 8.78 7.56
CA THR A 209 -12.86 7.38 8.04
C THR A 209 -11.67 6.66 7.43
N LYS A 210 -11.37 6.88 6.14
CA LYS A 210 -10.21 6.26 5.47
C LYS A 210 -8.90 6.71 6.10
N TYR A 211 -8.72 8.01 6.25
CA TYR A 211 -7.51 8.56 6.86
C TYR A 211 -7.35 8.14 8.32
N ALA A 212 -8.44 8.19 9.09
CA ALA A 212 -8.44 7.79 10.49
C ALA A 212 -8.07 6.30 10.67
N ALA A 213 -8.59 5.43 9.80
CA ALA A 213 -8.25 4.00 9.82
C ALA A 213 -6.76 3.77 9.54
N ASN A 214 -6.22 4.35 8.48
CA ASN A 214 -4.80 4.20 8.14
C ASN A 214 -3.88 4.83 9.20
N ALA A 215 -4.24 5.99 9.74
CA ALA A 215 -3.51 6.63 10.82
C ALA A 215 -3.49 5.79 12.10
N MET A 216 -4.61 5.16 12.47
CA MET A 216 -4.67 4.25 13.62
C MET A 216 -3.76 3.03 13.42
N LEU A 217 -3.75 2.43 12.22
CA LEU A 217 -2.89 1.29 11.92
C LEU A 217 -1.40 1.68 11.96
N ALA A 218 -1.03 2.83 11.39
CA ALA A 218 0.32 3.38 11.46
C ALA A 218 0.75 3.65 12.91
N THR A 219 -0.15 4.22 13.72
CA THR A 219 0.08 4.47 15.16
C THR A 219 0.42 3.18 15.90
N ARG A 220 -0.31 2.10 15.65
CA ARG A 220 -0.04 0.80 16.28
C ARG A 220 1.35 0.28 15.94
N ILE A 221 1.78 0.41 14.70
CA ILE A 221 3.11 -0.04 14.26
C ILE A 221 4.21 0.81 14.92
N SER A 222 4.13 2.14 14.85
CA SER A 222 5.12 3.03 15.46
C SER A 222 5.19 2.85 16.97
N PHE A 223 4.05 2.71 17.66
CA PHE A 223 4.00 2.42 19.08
C PHE A 223 4.76 1.12 19.44
N MET A 224 4.53 0.04 18.69
CA MET A 224 5.23 -1.22 18.91
C MET A 224 6.72 -1.13 18.61
N ASN A 225 7.10 -0.34 17.60
CA ASN A 225 8.51 -0.11 17.27
C ASN A 225 9.25 0.67 18.36
N GLU A 226 8.63 1.72 18.93
CA GLU A 226 9.22 2.43 20.07
C GLU A 226 9.38 1.51 21.30
N LEU A 227 8.34 0.70 21.60
CA LEU A 227 8.43 -0.28 22.69
C LEU A 227 9.48 -1.36 22.41
N ALA A 228 9.70 -1.73 21.15
CA ALA A 228 10.74 -2.68 20.79
C ALA A 228 12.13 -2.15 21.14
N LEU A 229 12.44 -0.89 20.83
CA LEU A 229 13.72 -0.27 21.20
C LEU A 229 13.90 -0.16 22.72
N LEU A 230 12.82 0.11 23.44
CA LEU A 230 12.84 0.10 24.90
C LEU A 230 13.06 -1.31 25.46
N ALA A 231 12.39 -2.32 24.87
CA ALA A 231 12.52 -3.73 25.27
C ALA A 231 13.98 -4.21 25.18
N GLU A 232 14.71 -3.84 24.11
CA GLU A 232 16.15 -4.15 23.98
C GLU A 232 16.97 -3.61 25.15
N LYS A 233 16.71 -2.36 25.55
CA LYS A 233 17.42 -1.71 26.66
C LYS A 233 17.10 -2.32 28.01
N LEU A 234 15.88 -2.82 28.18
CA LEU A 234 15.41 -3.42 29.44
C LEU A 234 15.63 -4.94 29.50
N GLY A 235 16.13 -5.57 28.42
CA GLY A 235 16.30 -7.02 28.32
C GLY A 235 14.99 -7.80 28.21
N ALA A 236 13.90 -7.14 27.79
CA ALA A 236 12.61 -7.78 27.47
C ALA A 236 12.58 -8.29 26.02
N ASP A 237 11.59 -9.12 25.70
CA ASP A 237 11.31 -9.58 24.34
C ASP A 237 9.99 -8.97 23.85
N ILE A 238 10.04 -8.17 22.79
CA ILE A 238 8.85 -7.49 22.23
C ILE A 238 7.80 -8.47 21.74
N GLU A 239 8.15 -9.66 21.30
CA GLU A 239 7.19 -10.66 20.85
C GLU A 239 6.36 -11.23 22.01
N GLN A 240 6.97 -11.39 23.18
CA GLN A 240 6.23 -11.77 24.39
C GLN A 240 5.33 -10.61 24.86
N VAL A 241 5.80 -9.37 24.79
CA VAL A 241 4.98 -8.18 25.08
C VAL A 241 3.82 -8.11 24.12
N ARG A 242 4.05 -8.31 22.81
CA ARG A 242 3.02 -8.35 21.79
C ARG A 242 1.93 -9.38 22.10
N GLN A 243 2.34 -10.60 22.46
CA GLN A 243 1.41 -11.66 22.85
C GLN A 243 0.61 -11.28 24.09
N GLY A 244 1.25 -10.72 25.09
CA GLY A 244 0.60 -10.28 26.32
C GLY A 244 -0.48 -9.23 26.08
N ILE A 245 -0.14 -8.13 25.38
CA ILE A 245 -1.10 -7.05 25.11
C ILE A 245 -2.15 -7.44 24.06
N GLY A 246 -1.76 -8.23 23.04
CA GLY A 246 -2.66 -8.67 21.97
C GLY A 246 -3.74 -9.63 22.43
N SER A 247 -3.55 -10.32 23.55
CA SER A 247 -4.56 -11.20 24.16
C SER A 247 -5.75 -10.43 24.76
N ASP A 248 -5.59 -9.13 25.03
CA ASP A 248 -6.70 -8.29 25.45
C ASP A 248 -7.61 -7.98 24.24
N PRO A 249 -8.91 -8.38 24.25
CA PRO A 249 -9.82 -8.14 23.14
C PRO A 249 -10.05 -6.67 22.81
N ARG A 250 -9.78 -5.75 23.73
CA ARG A 250 -9.85 -4.29 23.50
C ARG A 250 -8.69 -3.80 22.62
N ILE A 251 -7.58 -4.53 22.59
CA ILE A 251 -6.38 -4.23 21.78
C ILE A 251 -6.40 -5.12 20.52
N GLY A 252 -6.51 -6.44 20.67
CA GLY A 252 -6.48 -7.41 19.58
C GLY A 252 -5.09 -7.60 18.97
N TRP A 253 -4.95 -8.56 18.06
CA TRP A 253 -3.68 -9.09 17.57
C TRP A 253 -3.05 -8.35 16.38
N HIS A 254 -3.86 -7.63 15.62
CA HIS A 254 -3.45 -7.08 14.33
C HIS A 254 -2.62 -5.80 14.47
N PHE A 255 -1.63 -5.64 13.59
CA PHE A 255 -0.74 -4.46 13.52
C PHE A 255 0.09 -4.18 14.77
N LEU A 256 0.44 -5.22 15.52
CA LEU A 256 1.30 -5.15 16.71
C LEU A 256 2.70 -5.71 16.47
N TYR A 257 3.10 -5.96 15.23
CA TYR A 257 4.40 -6.52 14.92
C TYR A 257 5.46 -5.42 14.85
N ALA A 258 6.50 -5.55 15.67
CA ALA A 258 7.67 -4.70 15.57
C ALA A 258 8.54 -5.10 14.36
N GLY A 259 9.14 -4.12 13.72
CA GLY A 259 9.99 -4.32 12.55
C GLY A 259 10.79 -3.08 12.20
N CYS A 260 11.31 -3.02 10.98
CA CYS A 260 12.14 -1.91 10.50
C CYS A 260 11.34 -0.73 9.91
N GLY A 261 10.15 -0.46 10.42
CA GLY A 261 9.26 0.61 9.97
C GLY A 261 8.29 0.19 8.88
N TYR A 262 7.25 1.01 8.67
CA TYR A 262 6.29 0.84 7.60
C TYR A 262 6.65 1.71 6.38
N GLY A 263 6.21 1.27 5.21
CA GLY A 263 6.34 1.96 3.93
C GLY A 263 5.08 1.76 3.09
N GLY A 264 5.26 1.76 1.78
CA GLY A 264 4.19 1.63 0.80
C GLY A 264 3.54 2.95 0.45
N SER A 265 2.59 2.89 -0.46
CA SER A 265 1.92 4.06 -1.03
C SER A 265 0.86 4.69 -0.13
N CYS A 266 0.41 3.98 0.92
CA CYS A 266 -0.76 4.38 1.69
C CYS A 266 -0.39 5.04 3.03
N PHE A 267 0.21 4.32 3.98
CA PHE A 267 0.40 4.83 5.34
C PHE A 267 1.20 6.13 5.39
N PRO A 268 2.40 6.24 4.80
CA PRO A 268 3.17 7.49 4.89
C PRO A 268 2.41 8.69 4.27
N LYS A 269 1.83 8.47 3.10
CA LYS A 269 1.07 9.51 2.38
C LYS A 269 -0.17 9.95 3.17
N ASP A 270 -0.96 9.00 3.68
CA ASP A 270 -2.24 9.30 4.31
C ASP A 270 -2.06 9.93 5.69
N VAL A 271 -1.05 9.52 6.46
CA VAL A 271 -0.72 10.17 7.74
C VAL A 271 -0.28 11.61 7.52
N LYS A 272 0.63 11.86 6.57
CA LYS A 272 1.09 13.22 6.21
C LYS A 272 -0.06 14.09 5.71
N ALA A 273 -0.92 13.56 4.83
CA ALA A 273 -2.09 14.28 4.32
C ALA A 273 -3.09 14.62 5.44
N LEU A 274 -3.29 13.72 6.42
CA LEU A 274 -4.18 14.00 7.55
C LEU A 274 -3.58 15.06 8.49
N ILE A 275 -2.28 15.03 8.75
CA ILE A 275 -1.57 16.07 9.52
C ILE A 275 -1.73 17.42 8.83
N LYS A 276 -1.53 17.48 7.51
CA LYS A 276 -1.68 18.72 6.73
C LYS A 276 -3.12 19.21 6.74
N THR A 277 -4.09 18.35 6.51
CA THR A 277 -5.52 18.70 6.55
C THR A 277 -5.93 19.28 7.92
N ALA A 278 -5.41 18.72 9.00
CA ALA A 278 -5.67 19.22 10.34
C ALA A 278 -5.04 20.60 10.56
N ALA A 279 -3.79 20.78 10.11
CA ALA A 279 -3.11 22.08 10.20
C ALA A 279 -3.87 23.18 9.43
N ASP A 280 -4.38 22.88 8.24
CA ASP A 280 -5.20 23.80 7.43
C ASP A 280 -6.54 24.14 8.13
N ALA A 281 -7.05 23.21 8.94
CA ALA A 281 -8.22 23.43 9.81
C ALA A 281 -7.87 24.07 11.16
N GLY A 282 -6.62 24.48 11.38
CA GLY A 282 -6.17 25.09 12.63
C GLY A 282 -5.95 24.11 13.80
N GLN A 283 -5.91 22.80 13.52
CA GLN A 283 -5.73 21.74 14.52
C GLN A 283 -4.36 21.06 14.36
N HIS A 284 -3.63 20.90 15.47
CA HIS A 284 -2.35 20.19 15.47
C HIS A 284 -2.52 18.75 16.00
N LEU A 285 -2.22 17.75 15.16
CA LEU A 285 -2.31 16.32 15.49
C LEU A 285 -0.99 15.81 16.10
N LYS A 286 -0.75 16.08 17.37
CA LYS A 286 0.49 15.74 18.08
C LYS A 286 0.84 14.25 18.01
N VAL A 287 -0.15 13.36 18.16
CA VAL A 287 0.07 11.91 18.12
C VAL A 287 0.59 11.48 16.75
N LEU A 288 -0.06 11.93 15.67
CA LEU A 288 0.34 11.52 14.32
C LEU A 288 1.68 12.09 13.89
N THR A 289 2.03 13.31 14.33
CA THR A 289 3.38 13.85 14.12
C THR A 289 4.43 12.95 14.76
N ALA A 290 4.22 12.55 16.02
CA ALA A 290 5.13 11.63 16.71
C ALA A 290 5.18 10.24 16.03
N VAL A 291 4.08 9.77 15.45
CA VAL A 291 4.04 8.49 14.70
C VAL A 291 4.93 8.51 13.47
N GLU A 292 4.94 9.60 12.70
CA GLU A 292 5.83 9.78 11.54
C GLU A 292 7.29 9.87 11.99
N ASP A 293 7.59 10.72 12.97
CA ASP A 293 8.95 10.86 13.52
C ASP A 293 9.50 9.50 14.00
N ALA A 294 8.69 8.71 14.71
CA ALA A 294 9.06 7.37 15.17
C ALA A 294 9.29 6.40 14.00
N ASN A 295 8.47 6.48 12.93
CA ASN A 295 8.64 5.61 11.77
C ASN A 295 9.89 5.95 10.96
N ASP A 296 10.20 7.23 10.79
CA ASP A 296 11.42 7.65 10.08
C ASP A 296 12.67 7.19 10.83
N ALA A 297 12.72 7.39 12.14
CA ALA A 297 13.81 6.87 12.98
C ALA A 297 13.91 5.33 12.92
N GLN A 298 12.77 4.63 12.85
CA GLN A 298 12.75 3.16 12.81
C GLN A 298 13.35 2.58 11.52
N LYS A 299 13.25 3.28 10.38
CA LYS A 299 13.85 2.83 9.11
C LYS A 299 15.38 2.74 9.17
N GLU A 300 16.02 3.48 10.08
CA GLU A 300 17.47 3.50 10.27
C GLU A 300 18.00 2.40 11.21
N VAL A 301 17.12 1.73 11.96
CA VAL A 301 17.51 0.79 13.03
C VAL A 301 18.38 -0.37 12.54
N LEU A 302 18.11 -0.89 11.31
CA LEU A 302 18.92 -2.00 10.75
C LEU A 302 20.35 -1.55 10.46
N VAL A 303 20.52 -0.32 9.97
CA VAL A 303 21.85 0.25 9.73
C VAL A 303 22.56 0.53 11.05
N ALA A 304 21.86 1.06 12.05
CA ALA A 304 22.42 1.25 13.37
C ALA A 304 22.95 -0.06 13.99
N LYS A 305 22.20 -1.18 13.83
CA LYS A 305 22.66 -2.51 14.25
C LYS A 305 23.87 -2.99 13.44
N THR A 306 23.89 -2.72 12.13
CA THR A 306 25.02 -3.06 11.26
C THR A 306 26.28 -2.30 11.68
N VAL A 307 26.16 -1.00 11.91
CA VAL A 307 27.24 -0.13 12.37
C VAL A 307 27.74 -0.55 13.75
N ALA A 308 26.84 -0.85 14.68
CA ALA A 308 27.23 -1.34 16.00
C ALA A 308 28.07 -2.63 15.94
N ARG A 309 27.86 -3.48 14.94
CA ARG A 309 28.61 -4.74 14.77
C ARG A 309 29.88 -4.59 13.92
N PHE A 310 29.87 -3.75 12.88
CA PHE A 310 30.96 -3.67 11.89
C PHE A 310 31.75 -2.36 11.92
N GLY A 311 31.32 -1.36 12.69
CA GLY A 311 31.90 -0.02 12.75
C GLY A 311 31.25 0.95 11.76
N GLU A 312 31.52 2.25 11.91
CA GLU A 312 30.97 3.33 11.09
C GLU A 312 31.46 3.29 9.63
N ASP A 313 32.71 2.92 9.42
CA ASP A 313 33.32 2.79 8.09
C ASP A 313 33.07 1.38 7.55
N LEU A 314 32.19 1.30 6.57
CA LEU A 314 31.84 0.03 5.91
C LEU A 314 32.51 -0.16 4.57
N ARG A 315 33.55 0.61 4.25
CA ARG A 315 34.33 0.43 3.03
C ARG A 315 34.92 -0.97 2.97
N GLY A 316 34.78 -1.63 1.82
CA GLY A 316 35.20 -3.01 1.62
C GLY A 316 34.29 -4.07 2.24
N LYS A 317 33.20 -3.67 2.89
CA LYS A 317 32.15 -4.57 3.35
C LYS A 317 31.11 -4.81 2.25
N HIS A 318 30.57 -6.02 2.25
CA HIS A 318 29.54 -6.44 1.32
C HIS A 318 28.38 -7.08 2.09
N PHE A 319 27.15 -6.60 1.86
CA PHE A 319 25.98 -7.09 2.58
C PHE A 319 24.99 -7.75 1.65
N ALA A 320 24.45 -8.90 2.07
CA ALA A 320 23.29 -9.49 1.44
C ALA A 320 22.02 -8.84 2.02
N VAL A 321 21.10 -8.42 1.14
CA VAL A 321 19.81 -7.88 1.54
C VAL A 321 18.69 -8.76 1.00
N TRP A 322 17.89 -9.33 1.88
CA TRP A 322 16.70 -10.09 1.52
C TRP A 322 15.44 -9.26 1.73
N GLY A 323 14.72 -9.02 0.64
CA GLY A 323 13.51 -8.20 0.59
C GLY A 323 13.78 -6.74 0.25
N LEU A 324 13.09 -6.25 -0.77
CA LEU A 324 13.18 -4.88 -1.29
C LEU A 324 11.83 -4.17 -1.23
N ALA A 325 10.73 -4.90 -1.49
CA ALA A 325 9.37 -4.39 -1.35
C ALA A 325 9.07 -4.01 0.10
N PHE A 326 8.15 -3.06 0.32
CA PHE A 326 7.78 -2.63 1.67
C PHE A 326 7.09 -3.72 2.51
N LYS A 327 6.52 -4.73 1.85
CA LYS A 327 5.93 -5.94 2.44
C LYS A 327 5.86 -7.08 1.41
N PRO A 328 5.55 -8.34 1.81
CA PRO A 328 5.37 -9.44 0.88
C PRO A 328 4.20 -9.25 -0.09
N ASN A 329 4.25 -9.96 -1.22
CA ASN A 329 3.21 -10.08 -2.26
C ASN A 329 2.93 -8.78 -3.04
N THR A 330 3.90 -7.86 -3.08
CA THR A 330 3.87 -6.65 -3.91
C THR A 330 5.27 -6.34 -4.44
N ASP A 331 5.34 -5.58 -5.52
CA ASP A 331 6.58 -5.00 -6.04
C ASP A 331 6.80 -3.54 -5.58
N ASP A 332 5.86 -3.00 -4.76
CA ASP A 332 5.90 -1.60 -4.33
C ASP A 332 7.08 -1.33 -3.38
N MET A 333 7.95 -0.43 -3.80
CA MET A 333 9.10 0.02 -3.04
C MET A 333 8.99 1.47 -2.54
N ARG A 334 7.81 2.12 -2.72
CA ARG A 334 7.60 3.48 -2.22
C ARG A 334 7.72 3.50 -0.70
N GLU A 335 8.53 4.43 -0.19
CA GLU A 335 8.80 4.55 1.26
C GLU A 335 9.27 3.24 1.95
N ALA A 336 9.74 2.25 1.18
CA ALA A 336 10.22 0.99 1.72
C ALA A 336 11.50 1.18 2.55
N ALA A 337 11.58 0.50 3.71
CA ALA A 337 12.76 0.52 4.57
C ALA A 337 14.04 0.07 3.83
N ALA A 338 13.93 -0.82 2.85
CA ALA A 338 15.05 -1.26 2.02
C ALA A 338 15.77 -0.10 1.31
N ARG A 339 15.03 0.95 0.91
CA ARG A 339 15.64 2.13 0.26
C ARG A 339 16.53 2.89 1.23
N VAL A 340 16.10 3.07 2.48
CA VAL A 340 16.89 3.73 3.52
C VAL A 340 18.10 2.87 3.87
N VAL A 341 17.89 1.58 4.11
CA VAL A 341 18.95 0.63 4.47
C VAL A 341 20.06 0.61 3.40
N ILE A 342 19.70 0.45 2.13
CA ILE A 342 20.67 0.38 1.03
C ILE A 342 21.38 1.74 0.86
N GLY A 343 20.64 2.85 0.89
CA GLY A 343 21.20 4.20 0.80
C GLY A 343 22.24 4.47 1.89
N GLU A 344 21.89 4.21 3.15
CA GLU A 344 22.76 4.40 4.31
C GLU A 344 24.02 3.49 4.28
N LEU A 345 23.89 2.25 3.80
CA LEU A 345 25.03 1.36 3.58
C LEU A 345 25.98 1.92 2.52
N PHE A 346 25.45 2.49 1.45
CA PHE A 346 26.24 3.14 0.40
C PHE A 346 26.97 4.39 0.87
N GLU A 347 26.32 5.21 1.69
CA GLU A 347 26.96 6.41 2.27
C GLU A 347 28.16 6.05 3.15
N ARG A 348 28.15 4.88 3.79
CA ARG A 348 29.25 4.35 4.57
C ARG A 348 30.28 3.54 3.76
N GLY A 349 30.11 3.46 2.45
CA GLY A 349 31.05 2.85 1.51
C GLY A 349 30.88 1.34 1.30
N ALA A 350 29.80 0.75 1.77
CA ALA A 350 29.51 -0.66 1.55
C ALA A 350 29.01 -0.95 0.12
N THR A 351 29.03 -2.22 -0.25
CA THR A 351 28.35 -2.77 -1.44
C THR A 351 27.25 -3.73 -0.99
N VAL A 352 26.25 -3.93 -1.84
CA VAL A 352 25.07 -4.75 -1.54
C VAL A 352 24.79 -5.74 -2.66
N CYS A 353 24.46 -6.98 -2.31
CA CYS A 353 23.77 -7.91 -3.19
C CYS A 353 22.35 -8.15 -2.67
N ALA A 354 21.35 -7.73 -3.43
CA ALA A 354 19.95 -7.79 -3.04
C ALA A 354 19.20 -8.92 -3.74
N TYR A 355 18.20 -9.46 -3.04
CA TYR A 355 17.23 -10.38 -3.60
C TYR A 355 15.82 -10.06 -3.13
N ASP A 356 14.88 -10.02 -4.05
CA ASP A 356 13.44 -9.96 -3.78
C ASP A 356 12.70 -10.79 -4.84
N PRO A 357 11.69 -11.58 -4.49
CA PRO A 357 10.97 -12.41 -5.46
C PRO A 357 10.27 -11.62 -6.58
N VAL A 358 9.90 -10.36 -6.33
CA VAL A 358 9.02 -9.58 -7.21
C VAL A 358 9.59 -8.19 -7.52
N ALA A 359 10.17 -7.50 -6.54
CA ALA A 359 10.49 -6.07 -6.63
C ALA A 359 11.82 -5.73 -7.32
N MET A 360 12.60 -6.69 -7.83
CA MET A 360 13.92 -6.41 -8.40
C MET A 360 13.86 -5.51 -9.66
N VAL A 361 12.80 -5.58 -10.45
CA VAL A 361 12.62 -4.70 -11.62
C VAL A 361 12.41 -3.26 -11.16
N GLU A 362 11.58 -3.06 -10.17
CA GLU A 362 11.33 -1.74 -9.58
C GLU A 362 12.58 -1.20 -8.88
N ALA A 363 13.33 -2.05 -8.19
CA ALA A 363 14.61 -1.68 -7.59
C ALA A 363 15.62 -1.16 -8.63
N ARG A 364 15.75 -1.83 -9.78
CA ARG A 364 16.60 -1.36 -10.89
C ARG A 364 16.15 0.01 -11.40
N ARG A 365 14.84 0.25 -11.47
CA ARG A 365 14.28 1.54 -11.86
C ARG A 365 14.64 2.65 -10.87
N ILE A 366 14.61 2.35 -9.57
CA ILE A 366 14.86 3.31 -8.49
C ILE A 366 16.35 3.61 -8.31
N PHE A 367 17.18 2.57 -8.26
CA PHE A 367 18.63 2.73 -7.99
C PHE A 367 19.46 2.92 -9.25
N GLY A 368 18.90 2.66 -10.46
CA GLY A 368 19.64 2.72 -11.72
C GLY A 368 20.79 1.72 -11.78
N ASP A 369 21.84 2.09 -12.51
CA ASP A 369 23.04 1.27 -12.72
C ASP A 369 24.13 1.58 -11.67
N ASP A 370 23.78 1.61 -10.39
CA ASP A 370 24.76 1.83 -9.32
C ASP A 370 25.66 0.60 -9.16
N ALA A 371 26.96 0.76 -9.42
CA ALA A 371 27.93 -0.32 -9.34
C ALA A 371 28.08 -0.96 -7.95
N ARG A 372 27.56 -0.31 -6.91
CA ARG A 372 27.57 -0.82 -5.53
C ARG A 372 26.42 -1.79 -5.25
N LEU A 373 25.41 -1.87 -6.14
CA LEU A 373 24.24 -2.75 -6.01
C LEU A 373 24.27 -3.83 -7.09
N SER A 374 24.27 -5.06 -6.65
CA SER A 374 24.04 -6.24 -7.49
C SER A 374 22.75 -6.95 -7.08
N TYR A 375 22.23 -7.79 -7.98
CA TYR A 375 20.99 -8.53 -7.76
C TYR A 375 21.23 -10.02 -7.98
N ALA A 376 20.78 -10.82 -7.04
CA ALA A 376 20.83 -12.28 -7.12
C ALA A 376 19.54 -12.84 -7.76
N GLU A 377 19.64 -13.98 -8.42
CA GLU A 377 18.47 -14.70 -8.95
C GLU A 377 17.78 -15.57 -7.90
N ARG A 378 18.48 -15.88 -6.80
CA ARG A 378 17.99 -16.71 -5.69
C ARG A 378 18.48 -16.15 -4.35
N PRO A 379 17.74 -16.34 -3.26
CA PRO A 379 18.11 -15.77 -1.97
C PRO A 379 19.48 -16.24 -1.49
N MET A 380 19.80 -17.52 -1.66
CA MET A 380 21.09 -18.08 -1.21
C MET A 380 22.29 -17.60 -2.04
N GLN A 381 22.09 -17.13 -3.26
CA GLN A 381 23.13 -16.57 -4.11
C GLN A 381 23.55 -15.16 -3.62
N ALA A 382 22.59 -14.40 -3.05
CA ALA A 382 22.89 -13.08 -2.49
C ALA A 382 23.92 -13.13 -1.35
N LEU A 383 24.01 -14.29 -0.66
CA LEU A 383 24.89 -14.47 0.49
C LEU A 383 26.37 -14.69 0.10
N GLU A 384 26.68 -14.93 -1.18
CA GLU A 384 28.03 -15.25 -1.61
C GLU A 384 28.97 -14.06 -1.35
N ASN A 385 30.01 -14.31 -0.55
CA ASN A 385 30.98 -13.29 -0.13
C ASN A 385 30.40 -12.12 0.69
N ALA A 386 29.19 -12.23 1.21
CA ALA A 386 28.61 -11.21 2.07
C ALA A 386 29.18 -11.25 3.50
N ASP A 387 29.41 -10.08 4.08
CA ASP A 387 29.85 -9.96 5.48
C ASP A 387 28.69 -10.26 6.44
N ALA A 388 27.43 -9.98 6.08
CA ALA A 388 26.25 -10.31 6.85
C ALA A 388 25.00 -10.41 5.95
N LEU A 389 23.96 -11.05 6.46
CA LEU A 389 22.62 -11.03 5.91
C LEU A 389 21.74 -10.01 6.65
N ILE A 390 21.08 -9.13 5.90
CA ILE A 390 20.08 -8.19 6.41
C ILE A 390 18.73 -8.54 5.78
N ILE A 391 17.71 -8.84 6.61
CA ILE A 391 16.36 -9.17 6.17
C ILE A 391 15.47 -7.96 6.39
N VAL A 392 14.87 -7.45 5.32
CA VAL A 392 14.05 -6.23 5.33
C VAL A 392 12.58 -6.52 5.07
N THR A 393 12.26 -7.56 4.29
CA THR A 393 10.88 -7.93 3.98
C THR A 393 10.66 -9.41 4.29
N GLU A 394 9.54 -9.72 4.94
CA GLU A 394 9.22 -11.06 5.46
C GLU A 394 8.55 -11.97 4.40
N TRP A 395 9.19 -12.16 3.25
CA TRP A 395 8.70 -13.05 2.22
C TRP A 395 8.55 -14.50 2.73
N LYS A 396 7.52 -15.19 2.24
CA LYS A 396 7.22 -16.57 2.67
C LYS A 396 8.40 -17.53 2.42
N GLU A 397 9.12 -17.36 1.33
CA GLU A 397 10.27 -18.22 1.00
C GLU A 397 11.46 -18.07 1.95
N PHE A 398 11.54 -16.97 2.72
CA PHE A 398 12.59 -16.78 3.72
C PHE A 398 12.26 -17.43 5.07
N ARG A 399 11.04 -17.96 5.27
CA ARG A 399 10.58 -18.41 6.59
C ARG A 399 11.21 -19.71 7.08
N SER A 400 11.70 -20.54 6.18
CA SER A 400 12.27 -21.84 6.54
C SER A 400 13.63 -22.05 5.85
N PRO A 401 14.64 -21.21 6.16
CA PRO A 401 15.94 -21.31 5.55
C PRO A 401 16.77 -22.42 6.17
N ASP A 402 17.77 -22.87 5.46
CA ASP A 402 18.87 -23.68 6.00
C ASP A 402 19.90 -22.74 6.65
N PHE A 403 19.87 -22.61 7.97
CA PHE A 403 20.77 -21.72 8.72
C PHE A 403 22.25 -22.14 8.63
N ASP A 404 22.52 -23.44 8.53
CA ASP A 404 23.92 -23.93 8.36
C ASP A 404 24.46 -23.53 7.00
N ALA A 405 23.63 -23.64 5.95
CA ALA A 405 23.98 -23.19 4.60
C ALA A 405 24.16 -21.65 4.54
N ILE A 406 23.33 -20.88 5.24
CA ILE A 406 23.49 -19.42 5.35
C ILE A 406 24.85 -19.10 5.99
N LYS A 407 25.14 -19.71 7.15
CA LYS A 407 26.39 -19.52 7.86
C LYS A 407 27.61 -19.84 6.99
N ALA A 408 27.54 -20.94 6.25
CA ALA A 408 28.65 -21.40 5.41
C ALA A 408 28.99 -20.44 4.25
N LYS A 409 28.01 -19.64 3.78
CA LYS A 409 28.19 -18.69 2.68
C LYS A 409 28.67 -17.30 3.13
N LEU A 410 28.36 -16.93 4.36
CA LEU A 410 28.73 -15.63 4.92
C LEU A 410 30.18 -15.59 5.36
N LYS A 411 30.86 -14.46 5.17
CA LYS A 411 32.21 -14.21 5.73
C LYS A 411 32.17 -14.08 7.24
N SER A 412 31.14 -13.45 7.80
CA SER A 412 30.87 -13.39 9.23
C SER A 412 29.51 -14.01 9.48
N PRO A 413 29.34 -14.82 10.54
CA PRO A 413 28.07 -15.53 10.78
C PRO A 413 27.04 -14.59 11.42
N VAL A 414 26.70 -13.48 10.72
CA VAL A 414 25.85 -12.41 11.24
C VAL A 414 24.56 -12.32 10.43
N MET A 415 23.43 -12.33 11.15
CA MET A 415 22.09 -12.14 10.60
C MET A 415 21.37 -11.00 11.33
N ILE A 416 20.92 -9.99 10.60
CA ILE A 416 20.15 -8.86 11.10
C ILE A 416 18.73 -8.98 10.52
N ASP A 417 17.78 -9.31 11.39
CA ASP A 417 16.40 -9.62 10.99
C ASP A 417 15.47 -8.46 11.36
N GLY A 418 15.13 -7.65 10.36
CA GLY A 418 14.26 -6.49 10.48
C GLY A 418 12.78 -6.81 10.64
N ARG A 419 12.39 -8.08 10.62
CA ARG A 419 10.98 -8.50 10.68
C ARG A 419 10.70 -9.55 11.76
N ASN A 420 11.70 -9.88 12.57
CA ASN A 420 11.57 -10.91 13.62
C ASN A 420 10.99 -12.23 13.10
N MET A 421 11.47 -12.66 11.92
CA MET A 421 10.92 -13.83 11.23
C MET A 421 11.19 -15.13 11.98
N TYR A 422 12.29 -15.16 12.74
CA TYR A 422 12.75 -16.39 13.40
C TYR A 422 12.73 -16.27 14.91
N ALA A 423 12.47 -17.37 15.57
CA ALA A 423 12.79 -17.51 16.99
C ALA A 423 14.32 -17.44 17.14
N PRO A 424 14.87 -16.55 17.99
CA PRO A 424 16.32 -16.29 18.07
C PRO A 424 17.17 -17.53 18.33
N GLU A 425 16.59 -18.53 18.98
CA GLU A 425 17.25 -19.80 19.32
C GLU A 425 17.64 -20.59 18.06
N LEU A 426 16.86 -20.50 16.97
CA LEU A 426 17.10 -21.26 15.76
C LEU A 426 18.38 -20.82 15.02
N PRO A 427 18.55 -19.56 14.61
CA PRO A 427 19.80 -19.11 13.98
C PRO A 427 21.00 -19.21 14.94
N ARG A 428 20.80 -18.98 16.25
CA ARG A 428 21.86 -19.11 17.26
C ARG A 428 22.35 -20.53 17.44
N ALA A 429 21.44 -21.51 17.42
CA ALA A 429 21.81 -22.93 17.49
C ALA A 429 22.68 -23.38 16.30
N ALA A 430 22.50 -22.78 15.13
CA ALA A 430 23.37 -22.94 13.97
C ALA A 430 24.68 -22.14 14.06
N GLY A 431 24.86 -21.31 15.10
CA GLY A 431 26.05 -20.52 15.34
C GLY A 431 26.07 -19.19 14.57
N LEU A 432 24.90 -18.63 14.27
CA LEU A 432 24.76 -17.28 13.74
C LEU A 432 24.62 -16.26 14.88
N GLU A 433 25.31 -15.12 14.79
CA GLU A 433 25.02 -13.93 15.58
C GLU A 433 23.71 -13.33 15.06
N TYR A 434 22.64 -13.42 15.83
CA TYR A 434 21.31 -12.99 15.42
C TYR A 434 20.87 -11.71 16.13
N TYR A 435 20.50 -10.71 15.33
CA TYR A 435 20.01 -9.42 15.76
C TYR A 435 18.59 -9.19 15.26
N GLY A 436 17.58 -9.32 16.10
CA GLY A 436 16.19 -8.96 15.82
C GLY A 436 15.87 -7.54 16.25
N ILE A 437 14.62 -7.15 16.13
CA ILE A 437 14.05 -5.88 16.58
C ILE A 437 13.33 -6.11 17.92
N GLY A 438 13.73 -5.36 18.97
CA GLY A 438 13.07 -5.47 20.29
C GLY A 438 13.35 -6.79 21.01
N ARG A 439 14.46 -7.43 20.69
CA ARG A 439 14.89 -8.70 21.27
C ARG A 439 16.31 -8.58 21.82
N LYS A 440 16.58 -9.30 22.87
CA LYS A 440 17.94 -9.32 23.46
C LYS A 440 18.93 -9.77 22.37
N SER A 441 19.91 -8.92 22.10
CA SER A 441 21.06 -9.29 21.27
C SER A 441 21.84 -10.43 21.88
N ALA A 442 22.60 -11.17 21.08
CA ALA A 442 23.35 -12.34 21.50
C ALA A 442 24.32 -12.02 22.65
#